data_e4ebe62bb318aa74436ac6a0c44c4d37
#
_entry.id   e4ebe62bb318aa74436ac6a0c44c4d37
#
_cell.length_a   1.000
_cell.length_b   1.000
_cell.length_c   1.000
_cell.angle_alpha   90.00
_cell.angle_beta   90.00
_cell.angle_gamma   90.00
#
_symmetry.space_group_name_H-M   'P 1'
#
loop_
_entity.id
_entity.type
_entity.pdbx_description
1 polymer ?
#
loop_
_entity_poly.entity_id
_entity_poly.type
_entity_poly.pdbx_seq_one_letter_code
_entity_poly.pdbx_strand_id
1 'polypeptide(L)'
;PWAKSTTLYYAQTLASIAKHYEFSLDERWKKLPKKFKDVILFGSDEEEIKFIYDDGYEKYSHKKTFEGVINNLERRFLESDSEWKREAIAEYQSDSACEGCNGNRLKEEALCVKIDNQNISDVTKKSILDAAKWFKDLEQNLDKRQFKIAEHILKEINERLTFLLNV
;
A
#
# COMPACT_ATOMS: atom_id res chain seq x y z
N PRO A 1 11.76 11.22 -4.34
CA PRO A 1 12.83 10.21 -4.50
C PRO A 1 13.93 10.66 -5.47
N TRP A 2 13.60 11.36 -6.57
CA TRP A 2 14.57 11.75 -7.59
C TRP A 2 15.32 13.07 -7.31
N ALA A 3 14.85 13.90 -6.38
CA ALA A 3 15.44 15.20 -6.07
C ALA A 3 16.84 15.13 -5.40
N LYS A 4 17.14 14.01 -4.74
CA LYS A 4 18.44 13.77 -4.06
C LYS A 4 19.44 12.97 -4.91
N SER A 5 19.14 12.76 -6.20
CA SER A 5 20.04 12.03 -7.09
C SER A 5 21.35 12.80 -7.31
N THR A 6 22.46 12.12 -7.19
CA THR A 6 23.79 12.65 -7.51
C THR A 6 24.03 12.77 -9.01
N THR A 7 23.15 12.20 -9.84
CA THR A 7 23.26 12.22 -11.30
C THR A 7 22.26 13.20 -11.90
N LEU A 8 22.64 13.86 -12.98
CA LEU A 8 21.77 14.76 -13.73
C LEU A 8 20.65 14.03 -14.50
N TYR A 9 20.72 12.70 -14.59
CA TYR A 9 19.82 11.87 -15.36
C TYR A 9 18.33 12.15 -15.07
N TYR A 10 17.92 12.09 -13.80
CA TYR A 10 16.51 12.30 -13.44
C TYR A 10 16.06 13.75 -13.66
N ALA A 11 16.93 14.72 -13.42
CA ALA A 11 16.62 16.13 -13.69
C ALA A 11 16.38 16.36 -15.17
N GLN A 12 17.24 15.80 -16.03
CA GLN A 12 17.13 15.90 -17.49
C GLN A 12 15.93 15.11 -18.04
N THR A 13 15.60 13.99 -17.42
CA THR A 13 14.39 13.22 -17.72
C THR A 13 13.14 14.08 -17.47
N LEU A 14 13.02 14.68 -16.28
CA LEU A 14 11.89 15.56 -15.94
C LEU A 14 11.84 16.80 -16.83
N ALA A 15 12.99 17.39 -17.17
CA ALA A 15 13.08 18.53 -18.08
C ALA A 15 12.59 18.17 -19.50
N SER A 16 12.90 16.97 -19.97
CA SER A 16 12.42 16.49 -21.28
C SER A 16 10.90 16.30 -21.30
N ILE A 17 10.33 15.76 -20.21
CA ILE A 17 8.88 15.61 -20.03
C ILE A 17 8.20 16.97 -19.97
N ALA A 18 8.73 17.89 -19.15
CA ALA A 18 8.20 19.23 -19.02
C ALA A 18 8.18 19.98 -20.36
N LYS A 19 9.24 19.83 -21.16
CA LYS A 19 9.33 20.38 -22.51
C LYS A 19 8.32 19.76 -23.47
N HIS A 20 8.12 18.45 -23.39
CA HIS A 20 7.20 17.76 -24.29
C HIS A 20 5.73 18.15 -24.02
N TYR A 21 5.35 18.29 -22.77
CA TYR A 21 4.00 18.64 -22.34
C TYR A 21 3.79 20.15 -22.07
N GLU A 22 4.80 20.98 -22.33
CA GLU A 22 4.75 22.44 -22.21
C GLU A 22 4.35 22.96 -20.81
N PHE A 23 4.89 22.35 -19.74
CA PHE A 23 4.73 22.86 -18.39
C PHE A 23 6.07 23.27 -17.76
N SER A 24 6.01 24.15 -16.73
CA SER A 24 7.21 24.57 -16.00
C SER A 24 7.52 23.64 -14.83
N LEU A 25 8.79 23.27 -14.67
CA LEU A 25 9.28 22.54 -13.49
C LEU A 25 9.30 23.40 -12.22
N ASP A 26 9.28 24.75 -12.36
CA ASP A 26 9.23 25.68 -11.23
C ASP A 26 7.81 25.84 -10.67
N GLU A 27 6.79 25.31 -11.37
CA GLU A 27 5.42 25.36 -10.89
C GLU A 27 5.25 24.42 -9.69
N ARG A 28 4.54 24.92 -8.67
CA ARG A 28 4.27 24.11 -7.47
C ARG A 28 3.44 22.88 -7.84
N TRP A 29 3.83 21.71 -7.33
CA TRP A 29 3.13 20.45 -7.55
C TRP A 29 1.61 20.53 -7.39
N LYS A 30 1.13 21.25 -6.36
CA LYS A 30 -0.32 21.42 -6.11
C LYS A 30 -1.04 22.12 -7.25
N LYS A 31 -0.37 23.03 -7.97
CA LYS A 31 -0.94 23.82 -9.07
C LYS A 31 -0.87 23.12 -10.43
N LEU A 32 0.00 22.12 -10.58
CA LEU A 32 0.08 21.34 -11.82
C LEU A 32 -1.26 20.68 -12.13
N PRO A 33 -1.76 20.76 -13.38
CA PRO A 33 -2.92 20.03 -13.85
C PRO A 33 -2.78 18.52 -13.60
N LYS A 34 -3.91 17.85 -13.35
CA LYS A 34 -3.94 16.42 -13.06
C LYS A 34 -3.25 15.59 -14.14
N LYS A 35 -3.50 15.91 -15.42
CA LYS A 35 -2.87 15.23 -16.56
C LYS A 35 -1.34 15.14 -16.44
N PHE A 36 -0.68 16.23 -16.08
CA PHE A 36 0.79 16.25 -15.97
C PHE A 36 1.29 15.51 -14.73
N LYS A 37 0.52 15.56 -13.63
CA LYS A 37 0.79 14.76 -12.43
C LYS A 37 0.72 13.27 -12.75
N ASP A 38 -0.31 12.85 -13.47
CA ASP A 38 -0.54 11.46 -13.84
C ASP A 38 0.61 10.96 -14.74
N VAL A 39 1.02 11.73 -15.74
CA VAL A 39 2.19 11.38 -16.57
C VAL A 39 3.46 11.25 -15.74
N ILE A 40 3.75 12.19 -14.85
CA ILE A 40 4.96 12.14 -14.01
C ILE A 40 4.93 10.90 -13.10
N LEU A 41 3.79 10.59 -12.52
CA LEU A 41 3.66 9.49 -11.56
C LEU A 41 3.59 8.12 -12.24
N PHE A 42 2.75 7.98 -13.27
CA PHE A 42 2.38 6.68 -13.84
C PHE A 42 2.97 6.42 -15.22
N GLY A 43 3.47 7.47 -15.89
CA GLY A 43 4.10 7.32 -17.20
C GLY A 43 3.31 7.93 -18.34
N SER A 44 3.86 7.80 -19.57
CA SER A 44 3.28 8.31 -20.81
C SER A 44 2.51 7.27 -21.62
N ASP A 45 2.21 6.11 -21.03
CA ASP A 45 1.63 4.97 -21.72
C ASP A 45 2.36 4.64 -23.03
N GLU A 46 1.69 4.69 -24.19
CA GLU A 46 2.27 4.46 -25.51
C GLU A 46 2.90 5.71 -26.14
N GLU A 47 2.75 6.88 -25.52
CA GLU A 47 3.26 8.14 -26.06
C GLU A 47 4.78 8.22 -25.91
N GLU A 48 5.48 8.34 -27.06
CA GLU A 48 6.93 8.49 -27.07
C GLU A 48 7.36 9.93 -26.83
N ILE A 49 8.21 10.12 -25.84
CA ILE A 49 8.80 11.42 -25.49
C ILE A 49 10.25 11.45 -25.98
N LYS A 50 10.67 12.58 -26.56
CA LYS A 50 12.07 12.81 -26.91
C LYS A 50 12.84 13.24 -25.67
N PHE A 51 13.64 12.33 -25.12
CA PHE A 51 14.56 12.62 -24.04
C PHE A 51 15.89 13.15 -24.57
N ILE A 52 16.42 14.15 -23.89
CA ILE A 52 17.70 14.77 -24.19
C ILE A 52 18.56 14.69 -22.96
N TYR A 53 19.72 14.08 -23.09
CA TYR A 53 20.71 13.94 -22.04
C TYR A 53 22.01 14.60 -22.45
N ASP A 54 22.63 15.28 -21.49
CA ASP A 54 23.90 15.98 -21.64
C ASP A 54 24.78 15.54 -20.45
N ASP A 55 25.86 14.84 -20.72
CA ASP A 55 26.83 14.39 -19.71
C ASP A 55 27.99 15.37 -19.52
N GLY A 56 27.95 16.51 -20.20
CA GLY A 56 28.98 17.54 -20.22
C GLY A 56 30.05 17.35 -21.32
N TYR A 57 30.05 16.20 -22.00
CA TYR A 57 30.92 15.91 -23.14
C TYR A 57 30.12 15.77 -24.42
N GLU A 58 29.05 15.01 -24.39
CA GLU A 58 28.19 14.75 -25.53
C GLU A 58 26.72 14.94 -25.20
N LYS A 59 25.95 15.40 -26.21
CA LYS A 59 24.48 15.45 -26.16
C LYS A 59 23.92 14.35 -27.01
N TYR A 60 23.13 13.49 -26.40
CA TYR A 60 22.41 12.46 -27.12
C TYR A 60 20.90 12.55 -26.85
N SER A 61 20.12 12.10 -27.80
CA SER A 61 18.68 12.08 -27.67
C SER A 61 18.11 10.79 -28.22
N HIS A 62 17.08 10.30 -27.56
CA HIS A 62 16.31 9.16 -28.05
C HIS A 62 14.83 9.35 -27.72
N LYS A 63 13.98 8.73 -28.53
CA LYS A 63 12.55 8.66 -28.29
C LYS A 63 12.22 7.36 -27.58
N LYS A 64 11.47 7.42 -26.51
CA LYS A 64 10.92 6.26 -25.81
C LYS A 64 9.72 6.67 -24.98
N THR A 65 8.92 5.73 -24.56
CA THR A 65 7.88 5.95 -23.55
C THR A 65 8.51 6.25 -22.20
N PHE A 66 7.77 6.96 -21.37
CA PHE A 66 8.17 7.26 -20.00
C PHE A 66 7.48 6.29 -19.05
N GLU A 67 8.26 5.58 -18.28
CA GLU A 67 7.78 4.56 -17.33
C GLU A 67 6.94 5.14 -16.18
N GLY A 68 7.19 6.38 -15.77
CA GLY A 68 6.61 6.98 -14.56
C GLY A 68 7.46 6.76 -13.32
N VAL A 69 7.33 7.67 -12.36
CA VAL A 69 8.11 7.61 -11.11
C VAL A 69 7.71 6.42 -10.25
N ILE A 70 6.41 6.15 -10.13
CA ILE A 70 5.90 5.05 -9.30
C ILE A 70 6.33 3.72 -9.88
N ASN A 71 6.05 3.46 -11.16
CA ASN A 71 6.41 2.20 -11.81
C ASN A 71 7.93 1.96 -11.79
N ASN A 72 8.73 3.03 -11.96
CA ASN A 72 10.19 2.94 -11.83
C ASN A 72 10.62 2.53 -10.42
N LEU A 73 10.00 3.08 -9.38
CA LEU A 73 10.33 2.73 -7.99
C LEU A 73 9.89 1.31 -7.66
N GLU A 74 8.71 0.90 -8.08
CA GLU A 74 8.19 -0.46 -7.88
C GLU A 74 9.09 -1.50 -8.55
N ARG A 75 9.42 -1.30 -9.83
CA ARG A 75 10.35 -2.17 -10.54
C ARG A 75 11.70 -2.27 -9.82
N ARG A 76 12.28 -1.13 -9.43
CA ARG A 76 13.57 -1.10 -8.71
C ARG A 76 13.50 -1.73 -7.33
N PHE A 77 12.38 -1.67 -6.65
CA PHE A 77 12.16 -2.35 -5.38
C PHE A 77 12.16 -3.88 -5.55
N LEU A 78 11.49 -4.36 -6.60
CA LEU A 78 11.39 -5.79 -6.90
C LEU A 78 12.70 -6.38 -7.46
N GLU A 79 13.38 -5.65 -8.34
CA GLU A 79 14.61 -6.11 -9.02
C GLU A 79 15.88 -5.92 -8.20
N SER A 80 15.85 -5.15 -7.10
CA SER A 80 17.05 -4.86 -6.33
C SER A 80 17.43 -6.00 -5.39
N ASP A 81 18.63 -6.50 -5.51
CA ASP A 81 19.25 -7.44 -4.56
C ASP A 81 19.80 -6.73 -3.30
N SER A 82 19.88 -5.41 -3.30
CA SER A 82 20.42 -4.62 -2.19
C SER A 82 19.31 -4.24 -1.21
N GLU A 83 19.41 -4.74 0.02
CA GLU A 83 18.50 -4.45 1.12
C GLU A 83 18.42 -2.93 1.40
N TRP A 84 19.57 -2.25 1.48
CA TRP A 84 19.62 -0.79 1.66
C TRP A 84 18.86 -0.01 0.59
N LYS A 85 18.93 -0.44 -0.69
CA LYS A 85 18.15 0.22 -1.77
C LYS A 85 16.67 -0.01 -1.63
N ARG A 86 16.26 -1.21 -1.20
CA ARG A 86 14.84 -1.52 -0.93
C ARG A 86 14.31 -0.71 0.25
N GLU A 87 15.08 -0.61 1.34
CA GLU A 87 14.72 0.22 2.49
C GLU A 87 14.54 1.69 2.10
N ALA A 88 15.48 2.25 1.33
CA ALA A 88 15.38 3.62 0.85
C ALA A 88 14.17 3.88 -0.05
N ILE A 89 13.68 2.87 -0.79
CA ILE A 89 12.46 2.99 -1.58
C ILE A 89 11.23 2.79 -0.68
N ALA A 90 11.29 1.90 0.31
CA ALA A 90 10.22 1.65 1.26
C ALA A 90 9.81 2.89 2.07
N GLU A 91 10.73 3.86 2.27
CA GLU A 91 10.38 5.15 2.87
C GLU A 91 9.29 5.93 2.11
N TYR A 92 9.09 5.63 0.83
CA TYR A 92 8.04 6.25 0.00
C TYR A 92 6.76 5.41 -0.07
N GLN A 93 6.73 4.26 0.58
CA GLN A 93 5.56 3.41 0.69
C GLN A 93 4.80 3.73 1.98
N SER A 94 3.50 3.56 1.97
CA SER A 94 2.65 3.67 3.16
C SER A 94 1.75 2.45 3.25
N ASP A 95 1.51 2.01 4.47
CA ASP A 95 0.53 0.96 4.70
C ASP A 95 -0.87 1.52 4.43
N SER A 96 -1.52 0.99 3.43
CA SER A 96 -2.91 1.30 3.10
C SER A 96 -3.78 0.04 3.20
N ALA A 97 -5.04 0.23 3.57
CA ALA A 97 -5.98 -0.89 3.55
C ALA A 97 -6.15 -1.38 2.11
N CYS A 98 -6.08 -2.68 1.91
CA CYS A 98 -6.33 -3.30 0.61
C CYS A 98 -7.75 -2.96 0.12
N GLU A 99 -7.88 -2.36 -1.06
CA GLU A 99 -9.18 -1.98 -1.64
C GLU A 99 -10.12 -3.18 -1.85
N GLY A 100 -9.55 -4.35 -2.17
CA GLY A 100 -10.33 -5.57 -2.40
C GLY A 100 -10.92 -6.20 -1.14
N CYS A 101 -10.30 -6.00 0.04
CA CYS A 101 -10.81 -6.56 1.29
C CYS A 101 -11.02 -5.52 2.39
N ASN A 102 -10.79 -4.24 2.13
CA ASN A 102 -10.91 -3.13 3.08
C ASN A 102 -10.21 -3.42 4.44
N GLY A 103 -9.04 -4.06 4.37
CA GLY A 103 -8.26 -4.45 5.55
C GLY A 103 -8.75 -5.69 6.28
N ASN A 104 -9.84 -6.34 5.85
CA ASN A 104 -10.39 -7.53 6.51
C ASN A 104 -9.56 -8.80 6.26
N ARG A 105 -8.68 -8.83 5.25
CA ARG A 105 -7.83 -9.97 4.85
C ARG A 105 -8.61 -11.24 4.46
N LEU A 106 -9.92 -11.13 4.30
CA LEU A 106 -10.84 -12.20 3.97
C LEU A 106 -11.76 -11.78 2.81
N LYS A 107 -12.28 -12.75 2.08
CA LYS A 107 -13.30 -12.56 1.06
C LYS A 107 -14.65 -12.26 1.71
N GLU A 108 -15.56 -11.59 0.99
CA GLU A 108 -16.89 -11.24 1.47
C GLU A 108 -17.70 -12.47 1.90
N GLU A 109 -17.58 -13.59 1.15
CA GLU A 109 -18.27 -14.83 1.47
C GLU A 109 -17.88 -15.37 2.87
N ALA A 110 -16.61 -15.23 3.26
CA ALA A 110 -16.15 -15.64 4.58
C ALA A 110 -16.69 -14.71 5.69
N LEU A 111 -16.94 -13.45 5.39
CA LEU A 111 -17.51 -12.48 6.32
C LEU A 111 -19.03 -12.60 6.49
N CYS A 112 -19.72 -13.40 5.63
CA CYS A 112 -21.11 -13.72 5.79
C CYS A 112 -21.38 -14.64 6.98
N VAL A 113 -20.38 -15.40 7.44
CA VAL A 113 -20.51 -16.24 8.66
C VAL A 113 -20.47 -15.34 9.88
N LYS A 114 -21.55 -15.35 10.66
CA LYS A 114 -21.70 -14.52 11.87
C LYS A 114 -22.07 -15.37 13.06
N ILE A 115 -21.49 -15.03 14.20
CA ILE A 115 -21.84 -15.56 15.52
C ILE A 115 -22.22 -14.34 16.36
N ASP A 116 -23.40 -14.35 16.95
CA ASP A 116 -23.93 -13.21 17.71
C ASP A 116 -23.84 -11.89 16.90
N ASN A 117 -24.30 -11.91 15.65
CA ASN A 117 -24.28 -10.81 14.67
C ASN A 117 -22.87 -10.25 14.31
N GLN A 118 -21.79 -10.83 14.78
CA GLN A 118 -20.42 -10.42 14.46
C GLN A 118 -19.71 -11.46 13.60
N ASN A 119 -18.97 -10.99 12.59
CA ASN A 119 -18.09 -11.83 11.80
C ASN A 119 -16.68 -11.87 12.41
N ILE A 120 -15.83 -12.76 11.89
CA ILE A 120 -14.46 -12.92 12.39
C ILE A 120 -13.64 -11.62 12.33
N SER A 121 -13.83 -10.78 11.31
CA SER A 121 -13.10 -9.50 11.20
C SER A 121 -13.54 -8.50 12.27
N ASP A 122 -14.82 -8.46 12.62
CA ASP A 122 -15.34 -7.60 13.68
C ASP A 122 -14.75 -8.01 15.03
N VAL A 123 -14.64 -9.30 15.28
CA VAL A 123 -14.10 -9.84 16.53
C VAL A 123 -12.58 -9.62 16.63
N THR A 124 -11.84 -9.86 15.56
CA THR A 124 -10.37 -9.69 15.55
C THR A 124 -9.90 -8.24 15.61
N LYS A 125 -10.77 -7.28 15.33
CA LYS A 125 -10.49 -5.84 15.47
C LYS A 125 -10.67 -5.30 16.90
N LYS A 126 -11.27 -6.11 17.78
CA LYS A 126 -11.47 -5.72 19.19
C LYS A 126 -10.15 -5.64 19.94
N SER A 127 -10.10 -4.80 20.97
CA SER A 127 -9.05 -4.91 21.99
C SER A 127 -9.12 -6.26 22.70
N ILE A 128 -8.02 -6.71 23.33
CA ILE A 128 -7.99 -7.97 24.09
C ILE A 128 -9.06 -7.94 25.18
N LEU A 129 -9.25 -6.80 25.84
CA LEU A 129 -10.26 -6.62 26.89
C LEU A 129 -11.69 -6.77 26.34
N ASP A 130 -11.97 -6.11 25.20
CA ASP A 130 -13.31 -6.17 24.59
C ASP A 130 -13.59 -7.55 23.98
N ALA A 131 -12.58 -8.20 23.42
CA ALA A 131 -12.70 -9.56 22.94
C ALA A 131 -13.01 -10.53 24.10
N ALA A 132 -12.30 -10.42 25.24
CA ALA A 132 -12.54 -11.24 26.39
C ALA A 132 -13.96 -11.09 26.97
N LYS A 133 -14.46 -9.85 27.04
CA LYS A 133 -15.84 -9.57 27.43
C LYS A 133 -16.83 -10.23 26.48
N TRP A 134 -16.64 -10.01 25.17
CA TRP A 134 -17.53 -10.55 24.14
C TRP A 134 -17.58 -12.08 24.17
N PHE A 135 -16.43 -12.78 24.27
CA PHE A 135 -16.40 -14.23 24.34
C PHE A 135 -17.05 -14.79 25.61
N LYS A 136 -16.95 -14.06 26.72
CA LYS A 136 -17.61 -14.44 27.99
C LYS A 136 -19.14 -14.27 27.88
N ASP A 137 -19.60 -13.16 27.28
CA ASP A 137 -21.03 -12.90 27.11
C ASP A 137 -21.65 -13.83 26.04
N LEU A 138 -20.85 -14.29 25.08
CA LEU A 138 -21.26 -15.20 24.01
C LEU A 138 -21.80 -16.54 24.57
N GLU A 139 -21.27 -17.03 25.70
CA GLU A 139 -21.75 -18.25 26.35
C GLU A 139 -23.26 -18.18 26.70
N GLN A 140 -23.76 -16.99 27.02
CA GLN A 140 -25.14 -16.75 27.38
C GLN A 140 -26.05 -16.51 26.15
N ASN A 141 -25.46 -16.12 25.04
CA ASN A 141 -26.18 -15.78 23.81
C ASN A 141 -26.35 -16.98 22.86
N LEU A 142 -25.65 -18.08 23.09
CA LEU A 142 -25.74 -19.29 22.28
C LEU A 142 -26.90 -20.19 22.74
N ASP A 143 -27.56 -20.85 21.79
CA ASP A 143 -28.50 -21.91 22.14
C ASP A 143 -27.78 -23.17 22.70
N LYS A 144 -28.53 -24.07 23.32
CA LYS A 144 -27.98 -25.28 23.97
C LYS A 144 -27.15 -26.16 23.02
N ARG A 145 -27.53 -26.22 21.74
CA ARG A 145 -26.84 -27.03 20.75
C ARG A 145 -25.54 -26.35 20.32
N GLN A 146 -25.61 -25.05 20.04
CA GLN A 146 -24.45 -24.23 19.69
C GLN A 146 -23.43 -24.20 20.80
N PHE A 147 -23.89 -24.01 22.06
CA PHE A 147 -23.02 -24.01 23.22
C PHE A 147 -22.30 -25.36 23.38
N LYS A 148 -23.00 -26.49 23.25
CA LYS A 148 -22.38 -27.81 23.35
C LYS A 148 -21.29 -28.04 22.28
N ILE A 149 -21.43 -27.47 21.09
CA ILE A 149 -20.43 -27.55 20.04
C ILE A 149 -19.22 -26.64 20.36
N ALA A 150 -19.50 -25.46 20.91
CA ALA A 150 -18.49 -24.41 21.11
C ALA A 150 -17.77 -24.52 22.48
N GLU A 151 -18.29 -25.27 23.44
CA GLU A 151 -17.85 -25.29 24.84
C GLU A 151 -16.32 -25.40 25.00
N HIS A 152 -15.71 -26.40 24.36
CA HIS A 152 -14.25 -26.60 24.44
C HIS A 152 -13.47 -25.45 23.78
N ILE A 153 -13.97 -24.92 22.66
CA ILE A 153 -13.34 -23.83 21.91
C ILE A 153 -13.40 -22.54 22.74
N LEU A 154 -14.59 -22.25 23.33
CA LEU A 154 -14.78 -21.06 24.16
C LEU A 154 -13.90 -21.11 25.41
N LYS A 155 -13.78 -22.25 26.04
CA LYS A 155 -12.90 -22.46 27.21
C LYS A 155 -11.44 -22.11 26.85
N GLU A 156 -10.91 -22.68 25.76
CA GLU A 156 -9.54 -22.43 25.30
C GLU A 156 -9.32 -20.95 24.96
N ILE A 157 -10.27 -20.32 24.28
CA ILE A 157 -10.17 -18.90 23.93
C ILE A 157 -10.16 -18.02 25.18
N ASN A 158 -11.09 -18.27 26.11
CA ASN A 158 -11.20 -17.50 27.36
C ASN A 158 -9.96 -17.65 28.24
N GLU A 159 -9.37 -18.86 28.34
CA GLU A 159 -8.12 -19.08 29.07
C GLU A 159 -6.96 -18.28 28.46
N ARG A 160 -6.82 -18.28 27.14
CA ARG A 160 -5.77 -17.54 26.44
C ARG A 160 -5.96 -16.02 26.54
N LEU A 161 -7.18 -15.53 26.40
CA LEU A 161 -7.47 -14.11 26.56
C LEU A 161 -7.22 -13.65 28.00
N THR A 162 -7.58 -14.46 28.98
CA THR A 162 -7.30 -14.20 30.39
C THR A 162 -5.78 -14.13 30.65
N PHE A 163 -5.01 -15.03 30.06
CA PHE A 163 -3.56 -14.99 30.17
C PHE A 163 -3.01 -13.65 29.59
N LEU A 164 -3.48 -13.26 28.41
CA LEU A 164 -3.03 -11.99 27.77
C LEU A 164 -3.42 -10.75 28.56
N LEU A 165 -4.54 -10.78 29.29
CA LEU A 165 -4.95 -9.66 30.15
C LEU A 165 -4.11 -9.53 31.42
N ASN A 166 -3.48 -10.63 31.87
CA ASN A 166 -2.67 -10.66 33.07
C ASN A 166 -1.18 -10.37 32.84
N VAL A 167 -0.76 -10.26 31.58
CA VAL A 167 0.61 -9.88 31.17
C VAL A 167 0.74 -8.41 30.95
#